data_e90cb12940ac4295d7f928b51c1e5927
#
_entry.id   e90cb12940ac4295d7f928b51c1e5927
#
_cell.length_a   1.000
_cell.length_b   1.000
_cell.length_c   1.000
_cell.angle_alpha   90.00
_cell.angle_beta   90.00
_cell.angle_gamma   90.00
#
_symmetry.space_group_name_H-M   'P 1'
#
loop_
_entity.id
_entity.type
_entity.pdbx_description
1 polymer ?
#
loop_
_entity_poly.entity_id
_entity_poly.type
_entity_poly.pdbx_seq_one_letter_code
_entity_poly.pdbx_strand_id
1 'polypeptide(L)'
;EVIEKEPDGNLLVLTSSLEGHIEDKIQEIDRQTGEVVNELIMEDIFGGKYEDRVDWTHLNTVSYQPETDTIVISPRNLESVVKLNWTTKEIQWILCDPRFWEGTEYEKYVLQPEGDFVYQFQQHTAYQMETDLDGDDQTIEVSMFDNHYVKVRKSDVLKYFDGEKESYLLVYAVNEAEKTVKQIKKIPTVWSTITSSAIYDADSNHIFGMCGHVKDSEDKRRGMTYEFDYDTEELINQFSIKSYYYRASEMKIDWNDLAAAMEIKDNYIMGELYQPVKATWFFWQKKPEQVLEDGEITLHLTGQVLYAGAYDHQISQIIFHGKKNT
;
A
#
# COMPACT_ATOMS: atom_id res chain seq x y z
N GLU A 1 -2.38 4.78 -7.37
CA GLU A 1 -2.94 3.43 -7.16
C GLU A 1 -4.16 3.24 -8.03
N VAL A 2 -4.44 2.00 -8.41
CA VAL A 2 -5.65 1.59 -9.15
C VAL A 2 -6.14 0.30 -8.53
N ILE A 3 -7.42 0.25 -8.19
CA ILE A 3 -8.08 -0.97 -7.74
C ILE A 3 -9.33 -1.23 -8.57
N GLU A 4 -9.76 -2.49 -8.67
CA GLU A 4 -11.04 -2.87 -9.26
C GLU A 4 -12.14 -2.66 -8.23
N LYS A 5 -13.24 -2.04 -8.65
CA LYS A 5 -14.42 -1.84 -7.83
C LYS A 5 -15.44 -2.94 -8.14
N GLU A 6 -15.62 -3.85 -7.22
CA GLU A 6 -16.60 -4.92 -7.29
C GLU A 6 -18.01 -4.38 -6.95
N PRO A 7 -19.10 -4.94 -7.51
CA PRO A 7 -19.12 -6.02 -8.49
C PRO A 7 -19.16 -5.52 -9.95
N ASP A 8 -19.16 -4.20 -10.18
CA ASP A 8 -19.32 -3.63 -11.53
C ASP A 8 -18.06 -3.70 -12.39
N GLY A 9 -16.90 -3.94 -11.76
CA GLY A 9 -15.61 -4.05 -12.42
C GLY A 9 -15.03 -2.71 -12.89
N ASN A 10 -15.62 -1.58 -12.46
CA ASN A 10 -15.05 -0.27 -12.68
C ASN A 10 -13.70 -0.11 -11.97
N LEU A 11 -12.94 0.90 -12.30
CA LEU A 11 -11.64 1.16 -11.69
C LEU A 11 -11.72 2.38 -10.77
N LEU A 12 -11.29 2.23 -9.53
CA LEU A 12 -11.00 3.38 -8.66
C LEU A 12 -9.52 3.76 -8.84
N VAL A 13 -9.29 4.99 -9.23
CA VAL A 13 -7.96 5.51 -9.58
C VAL A 13 -7.63 6.71 -8.69
N LEU A 14 -6.53 6.61 -7.96
CA LEU A 14 -5.94 7.77 -7.28
C LEU A 14 -5.29 8.68 -8.31
N THR A 15 -5.64 9.95 -8.29
CA THR A 15 -5.18 10.94 -9.27
C THR A 15 -5.02 12.31 -8.63
N SER A 16 -4.74 13.31 -9.44
CA SER A 16 -4.53 14.69 -9.01
C SER A 16 -5.56 15.61 -9.66
N SER A 17 -5.95 16.66 -8.96
CA SER A 17 -6.79 17.70 -9.54
C SER A 17 -6.00 18.52 -10.57
N LEU A 18 -6.72 19.11 -11.53
CA LEU A 18 -6.11 19.97 -12.57
C LEU A 18 -5.70 21.36 -12.07
N GLU A 19 -6.06 21.71 -10.84
CA GLU A 19 -5.85 23.03 -10.27
C GLU A 19 -4.51 23.19 -9.51
N GLY A 20 -3.60 22.23 -9.68
CA GLY A 20 -2.24 22.29 -9.14
C GLY A 20 -2.05 21.55 -7.83
N HIS A 21 -3.08 20.87 -7.30
CA HIS A 21 -2.93 19.92 -6.21
C HIS A 21 -2.55 18.55 -6.74
N ILE A 22 -1.83 17.77 -5.96
CA ILE A 22 -1.39 16.42 -6.32
C ILE A 22 -1.93 15.40 -5.33
N GLU A 23 -2.27 14.20 -5.84
CA GLU A 23 -2.73 13.07 -5.03
C GLU A 23 -3.88 13.44 -4.08
N ASP A 24 -4.87 14.16 -4.62
CA ASP A 24 -5.99 14.74 -3.87
C ASP A 24 -7.36 14.29 -4.39
N LYS A 25 -7.38 13.36 -5.34
CA LYS A 25 -8.61 12.94 -6.01
C LYS A 25 -8.66 11.43 -6.20
N ILE A 26 -9.88 10.88 -6.16
CA ILE A 26 -10.19 9.51 -6.58
C ILE A 26 -11.23 9.59 -7.68
N GLN A 27 -11.02 8.89 -8.79
CA GLN A 27 -11.98 8.78 -9.87
C GLN A 27 -12.42 7.34 -10.06
N GLU A 28 -13.72 7.14 -10.26
CA GLU A 28 -14.28 5.89 -10.75
C GLU A 28 -14.37 5.95 -12.26
N ILE A 29 -13.70 5.03 -12.92
CA ILE A 29 -13.65 4.95 -14.37
C ILE A 29 -14.43 3.71 -14.82
N ASP A 30 -15.45 3.90 -15.63
CA ASP A 30 -16.11 2.80 -16.32
C ASP A 30 -15.10 2.08 -17.22
N ARG A 31 -14.86 0.80 -16.93
CA ARG A 31 -13.83 0.01 -17.60
C ARG A 31 -14.11 -0.24 -19.08
N GLN A 32 -15.37 -0.19 -19.50
CA GLN A 32 -15.76 -0.45 -20.88
C GLN A 32 -15.68 0.81 -21.74
N THR A 33 -16.11 1.95 -21.20
CA THR A 33 -16.16 3.21 -21.94
C THR A 33 -14.94 4.10 -21.73
N GLY A 34 -14.23 3.94 -20.60
CA GLY A 34 -13.15 4.84 -20.17
C GLY A 34 -13.66 6.18 -19.62
N GLU A 35 -14.96 6.33 -19.42
CA GLU A 35 -15.54 7.55 -18.87
C GLU A 35 -15.44 7.59 -17.35
N VAL A 36 -15.24 8.78 -16.80
CA VAL A 36 -15.34 9.00 -15.35
C VAL A 36 -16.81 9.07 -14.97
N VAL A 37 -17.26 8.15 -14.13
CA VAL A 37 -18.67 8.03 -13.72
C VAL A 37 -18.94 8.53 -12.30
N ASN A 38 -17.91 8.59 -11.46
CA ASN A 38 -17.98 9.16 -10.11
C ASN A 38 -16.61 9.68 -9.69
N GLU A 39 -16.55 10.65 -8.80
CA GLU A 39 -15.28 11.15 -8.25
C GLU A 39 -15.42 11.63 -6.81
N LEU A 40 -14.32 11.64 -6.11
CA LEU A 40 -14.14 12.26 -4.81
C LEU A 40 -12.97 13.23 -4.91
N ILE A 41 -13.22 14.49 -4.56
CA ILE A 41 -12.21 15.54 -4.46
C ILE A 41 -12.02 15.82 -2.97
N MET A 42 -10.79 15.77 -2.49
CA MET A 42 -10.51 15.92 -1.05
C MET A 42 -10.84 17.31 -0.53
N GLU A 43 -10.78 18.34 -1.39
CA GLU A 43 -11.17 19.70 -1.05
C GLU A 43 -12.66 19.80 -0.69
N ASP A 44 -13.52 19.03 -1.36
CA ASP A 44 -14.96 18.99 -1.06
C ASP A 44 -15.25 18.34 0.31
N ILE A 45 -14.34 17.49 0.78
CA ILE A 45 -14.49 16.78 2.05
C ILE A 45 -13.82 17.54 3.21
N PHE A 46 -12.59 18.02 3.01
CA PHE A 46 -11.74 18.60 4.06
C PHE A 46 -11.24 20.00 3.71
N GLY A 47 -11.94 20.71 2.86
CA GLY A 47 -11.57 22.05 2.43
C GLY A 47 -11.32 23.01 3.60
N GLY A 48 -10.40 23.94 3.39
CA GLY A 48 -10.05 24.96 4.39
C GLY A 48 -8.95 24.59 5.38
N LYS A 49 -8.53 23.33 5.49
CA LYS A 49 -7.52 22.96 6.49
C LYS A 49 -6.06 23.15 6.00
N TYR A 50 -5.79 22.87 4.73
CA TYR A 50 -4.42 22.93 4.16
C TYR A 50 -4.38 23.26 2.67
N GLU A 51 -5.40 23.91 2.14
CA GLU A 51 -5.61 24.21 0.71
C GLU A 51 -4.45 24.96 0.04
N ASP A 52 -3.66 25.70 0.81
CA ASP A 52 -2.53 26.48 0.34
C ASP A 52 -1.31 25.63 -0.08
N ARG A 53 -1.39 24.31 0.09
CA ARG A 53 -0.30 23.39 -0.20
C ARG A 53 -0.60 22.53 -1.41
N VAL A 54 0.34 22.51 -2.36
CA VAL A 54 0.25 21.66 -3.57
C VAL A 54 0.05 20.18 -3.23
N ASP A 55 0.74 19.69 -2.21
CA ASP A 55 0.70 18.31 -1.72
C ASP A 55 0.09 18.31 -0.30
N TRP A 56 -1.19 18.59 -0.21
CA TRP A 56 -1.84 18.75 1.10
C TRP A 56 -2.47 17.49 1.65
N THR A 57 -2.95 16.58 0.81
CA THR A 57 -3.53 15.29 1.21
C THR A 57 -2.57 14.13 1.06
N HIS A 58 -1.92 14.02 -0.10
CA HIS A 58 -1.06 12.90 -0.46
C HIS A 58 -1.76 11.56 -0.29
N LEU A 59 -2.87 11.37 -1.01
CA LEU A 59 -3.59 10.10 -1.03
C LEU A 59 -2.67 9.01 -1.57
N ASN A 60 -2.48 7.94 -0.81
CA ASN A 60 -1.59 6.87 -1.21
C ASN A 60 -2.26 5.49 -1.27
N THR A 61 -3.48 5.35 -0.75
CA THR A 61 -4.21 4.08 -0.75
C THR A 61 -5.71 4.34 -0.80
N VAL A 62 -6.42 3.46 -1.50
CA VAL A 62 -7.87 3.30 -1.45
C VAL A 62 -8.21 1.81 -1.38
N SER A 63 -9.16 1.44 -0.53
CA SER A 63 -9.83 0.14 -0.56
C SER A 63 -11.33 0.34 -0.60
N TYR A 64 -12.05 -0.55 -1.26
CA TYR A 64 -13.51 -0.48 -1.44
C TYR A 64 -14.19 -1.70 -0.83
N GLN A 65 -15.30 -1.48 -0.15
CA GLN A 65 -16.13 -2.51 0.44
C GLN A 65 -17.50 -2.53 -0.24
N PRO A 66 -17.76 -3.51 -1.11
CA PRO A 66 -18.98 -3.53 -1.92
C PRO A 66 -20.26 -3.69 -1.11
N GLU A 67 -20.24 -4.42 0.00
CA GLU A 67 -21.40 -4.69 0.84
C GLU A 67 -21.97 -3.43 1.51
N THR A 68 -21.13 -2.45 1.75
CA THR A 68 -21.48 -1.22 2.45
C THR A 68 -21.36 0.03 1.60
N ASP A 69 -20.90 -0.10 0.35
CA ASP A 69 -20.55 1.01 -0.54
C ASP A 69 -19.62 2.03 0.14
N THR A 70 -18.57 1.53 0.79
CA THR A 70 -17.64 2.38 1.52
C THR A 70 -16.21 2.25 0.99
N ILE A 71 -15.44 3.32 1.14
CA ILE A 71 -13.99 3.30 0.90
C ILE A 71 -13.23 3.65 2.17
N VAL A 72 -12.08 3.02 2.33
CA VAL A 72 -11.05 3.45 3.28
C VAL A 72 -9.93 4.09 2.48
N ILE A 73 -9.57 5.31 2.83
CA ILE A 73 -8.53 6.11 2.17
C ILE A 73 -7.45 6.53 3.15
N SER A 74 -6.25 6.72 2.63
CA SER A 74 -5.08 7.14 3.41
C SER A 74 -4.55 8.49 2.94
N PRO A 75 -5.13 9.61 3.39
CA PRO A 75 -4.57 10.94 3.18
C PRO A 75 -3.37 11.16 4.12
N ARG A 76 -2.20 10.72 3.66
CA ARG A 76 -0.95 10.71 4.43
C ARG A 76 -0.61 12.05 5.09
N ASN A 77 -0.81 13.15 4.36
CA ASN A 77 -0.45 14.48 4.84
C ASN A 77 -1.48 15.08 5.81
N LEU A 78 -2.63 14.43 5.98
CA LEU A 78 -3.60 14.72 7.04
C LEU A 78 -3.40 13.83 8.29
N GLU A 79 -2.33 13.01 8.33
CA GLU A 79 -2.02 12.08 9.43
C GLU A 79 -3.22 11.19 9.82
N SER A 80 -4.06 10.86 8.86
CA SER A 80 -5.36 10.23 9.10
C SER A 80 -5.60 9.07 8.14
N VAL A 81 -6.39 8.10 8.60
CA VAL A 81 -7.07 7.13 7.74
C VAL A 81 -8.55 7.42 7.86
N VAL A 82 -9.26 7.44 6.75
CA VAL A 82 -10.66 7.89 6.70
C VAL A 82 -11.52 6.85 6.02
N LYS A 83 -12.64 6.47 6.64
CA LYS A 83 -13.70 5.72 5.98
C LYS A 83 -14.85 6.63 5.65
N LEU A 84 -15.35 6.51 4.43
CA LEU A 84 -16.52 7.25 3.96
C LEU A 84 -17.35 6.41 2.99
N ASN A 85 -18.62 6.76 2.85
CA ASN A 85 -19.48 6.16 1.84
C ASN A 85 -19.07 6.67 0.45
N TRP A 86 -18.91 5.76 -0.52
CA TRP A 86 -18.44 6.12 -1.85
C TRP A 86 -19.46 6.92 -2.67
N THR A 87 -20.74 6.64 -2.51
CA THR A 87 -21.80 7.35 -3.23
C THR A 87 -22.15 8.69 -2.59
N THR A 88 -22.38 8.71 -1.26
CA THR A 88 -22.85 9.93 -0.54
C THR A 88 -21.72 10.85 -0.10
N LYS A 89 -20.48 10.37 -0.07
CA LYS A 89 -19.28 11.06 0.42
C LYS A 89 -19.34 11.37 1.94
N GLU A 90 -20.28 10.78 2.67
CA GLU A 90 -20.37 10.98 4.10
C GLU A 90 -19.27 10.26 4.86
N ILE A 91 -18.54 11.00 5.70
CA ILE A 91 -17.50 10.44 6.57
C ILE A 91 -18.17 9.56 7.63
N GLN A 92 -17.69 8.32 7.73
CA GLN A 92 -18.10 7.40 8.78
C GLN A 92 -17.20 7.51 10.02
N TRP A 93 -15.88 7.47 9.83
CA TRP A 93 -14.91 7.65 10.89
C TRP A 93 -13.54 8.14 10.36
N ILE A 94 -12.75 8.67 11.31
CA ILE A 94 -11.37 9.10 11.11
C ILE A 94 -10.50 8.42 12.18
N LEU A 95 -9.47 7.69 11.74
CA LEU A 95 -8.44 7.10 12.59
C LEU A 95 -7.19 7.97 12.55
N CYS A 96 -6.89 8.64 13.67
CA CYS A 96 -5.72 9.50 13.84
C CYS A 96 -5.54 9.85 15.31
N ASP A 97 -4.47 10.55 15.65
CA ASP A 97 -4.37 11.23 16.96
C ASP A 97 -5.49 12.28 17.08
N PRO A 98 -6.39 12.17 18.08
CA PRO A 98 -7.54 13.07 18.21
C PRO A 98 -7.17 14.55 18.27
N ARG A 99 -5.99 14.87 18.82
CA ARG A 99 -5.48 16.25 18.92
C ARG A 99 -5.32 16.94 17.56
N PHE A 100 -5.24 16.16 16.49
CA PHE A 100 -5.11 16.68 15.14
C PHE A 100 -6.40 17.34 14.61
N TRP A 101 -7.55 16.82 15.01
CA TRP A 101 -8.87 17.31 14.61
C TRP A 101 -9.62 18.04 15.71
N GLU A 102 -9.02 18.17 16.92
CA GLU A 102 -9.62 18.86 18.06
C GLU A 102 -10.10 20.27 17.70
N GLY A 103 -11.32 20.61 18.09
CA GLY A 103 -11.95 21.90 17.82
C GLY A 103 -12.41 22.13 16.37
N THR A 104 -12.32 21.12 15.51
CA THR A 104 -12.86 21.17 14.15
C THR A 104 -14.21 20.48 14.05
N GLU A 105 -14.94 20.70 12.97
CA GLU A 105 -16.21 20.00 12.70
C GLU A 105 -16.03 18.48 12.46
N TYR A 106 -14.80 18.03 12.22
CA TYR A 106 -14.44 16.62 11.96
C TYR A 106 -14.16 15.83 13.24
N GLU A 107 -13.96 16.48 14.38
CA GLU A 107 -13.69 15.86 15.69
C GLU A 107 -14.70 14.75 16.05
N LYS A 108 -15.96 14.95 15.70
CA LYS A 108 -17.05 13.99 15.94
C LYS A 108 -16.90 12.64 15.21
N TYR A 109 -16.05 12.58 14.22
CA TYR A 109 -15.77 11.35 13.45
C TYR A 109 -14.52 10.61 13.93
N VAL A 110 -13.74 11.23 14.82
CA VAL A 110 -12.46 10.66 15.28
C VAL A 110 -12.73 9.51 16.23
N LEU A 111 -12.14 8.35 15.92
CA LEU A 111 -12.21 7.15 16.73
C LEU A 111 -11.50 7.37 18.07
N GLN A 112 -12.09 6.82 19.14
CA GLN A 112 -11.53 6.88 20.48
C GLN A 112 -10.68 5.63 20.74
N PRO A 113 -9.40 5.76 21.15
CA PRO A 113 -8.53 4.61 21.38
C PRO A 113 -8.91 3.86 22.66
N GLU A 114 -8.79 2.55 22.63
CA GLU A 114 -8.96 1.65 23.77
C GLU A 114 -7.63 0.96 24.10
N GLY A 115 -7.25 0.96 25.38
CA GLY A 115 -6.04 0.30 25.86
C GLY A 115 -4.75 1.00 25.46
N ASP A 116 -3.66 0.22 25.36
CA ASP A 116 -2.38 0.72 24.87
C ASP A 116 -2.46 0.95 23.36
N PHE A 117 -2.08 2.14 22.93
CA PHE A 117 -2.31 2.57 21.55
C PHE A 117 -1.15 3.42 21.03
N VAL A 118 -0.73 3.15 19.79
CA VAL A 118 0.22 3.98 19.03
C VAL A 118 -0.47 4.53 17.81
N TYR A 119 -0.44 5.85 17.65
CA TYR A 119 -0.95 6.49 16.45
C TYR A 119 0.06 6.42 15.33
N GLN A 120 -0.44 6.23 14.11
CA GLN A 120 0.34 6.29 12.89
C GLN A 120 0.77 7.72 12.55
N PHE A 121 1.94 7.84 11.92
CA PHE A 121 2.42 9.09 11.35
C PHE A 121 2.93 8.88 9.92
N GLN A 122 2.35 9.60 8.96
CA GLN A 122 2.71 9.53 7.54
C GLN A 122 2.55 8.12 6.95
N GLN A 123 1.48 7.44 7.33
CA GLN A 123 1.18 6.05 6.96
C GLN A 123 1.04 5.84 5.45
N HIS A 124 1.26 4.59 5.04
CA HIS A 124 0.99 4.08 3.70
C HIS A 124 0.20 2.77 3.77
N THR A 125 -0.47 2.44 2.68
CA THR A 125 -1.15 1.15 2.48
C THR A 125 -2.20 0.85 3.56
N ALA A 126 -2.96 1.88 3.97
CA ALA A 126 -4.08 1.65 4.89
C ALA A 126 -5.27 1.07 4.12
N TYR A 127 -5.74 -0.12 4.52
CA TYR A 127 -6.90 -0.78 3.93
C TYR A 127 -7.71 -1.55 4.96
N GLN A 128 -9.01 -1.68 4.70
CA GLN A 128 -9.86 -2.57 5.46
C GLN A 128 -9.61 -4.00 5.01
N MET A 129 -9.41 -4.89 5.98
CA MET A 129 -9.18 -6.30 5.74
C MET A 129 -10.53 -7.04 5.64
N GLU A 130 -10.50 -8.19 4.98
CA GLU A 130 -11.67 -9.09 4.90
C GLU A 130 -11.66 -10.15 6.00
N THR A 131 -10.52 -10.33 6.67
CA THR A 131 -10.32 -11.36 7.70
C THR A 131 -10.57 -10.77 9.08
N ASP A 132 -11.43 -11.41 9.84
CA ASP A 132 -11.59 -11.17 11.27
C ASP A 132 -10.36 -11.75 12.01
N LEU A 133 -9.57 -10.87 12.61
CA LEU A 133 -8.33 -11.24 13.30
C LEU A 133 -8.42 -11.15 14.82
N ASP A 134 -9.43 -10.50 15.36
CA ASP A 134 -9.62 -10.41 16.82
C ASP A 134 -10.75 -11.29 17.36
N GLY A 135 -11.55 -11.88 16.46
CA GLY A 135 -12.65 -12.78 16.79
C GLY A 135 -13.90 -12.06 17.30
N ASP A 136 -14.03 -10.76 17.03
CA ASP A 136 -15.18 -9.93 17.38
C ASP A 136 -15.92 -9.46 16.12
N ASP A 137 -17.08 -10.03 15.86
CA ASP A 137 -17.92 -9.72 14.70
C ASP A 137 -18.50 -8.28 14.69
N GLN A 138 -18.27 -7.50 15.75
CA GLN A 138 -18.65 -6.09 15.84
C GLN A 138 -17.55 -5.12 15.39
N THR A 139 -16.36 -5.65 15.10
CA THR A 139 -15.23 -4.86 14.65
C THR A 139 -14.91 -5.15 13.18
N ILE A 140 -14.17 -4.25 12.57
CA ILE A 140 -13.51 -4.43 11.30
C ILE A 140 -12.02 -4.16 11.47
N GLU A 141 -11.19 -4.93 10.78
CA GLU A 141 -9.76 -4.74 10.82
C GLU A 141 -9.29 -3.75 9.78
N VAL A 142 -8.34 -2.89 10.19
CA VAL A 142 -7.63 -1.96 9.33
C VAL A 142 -6.14 -2.17 9.48
N SER A 143 -5.49 -2.59 8.41
CA SER A 143 -4.04 -2.75 8.35
C SER A 143 -3.38 -1.54 7.70
N MET A 144 -2.17 -1.22 8.15
CA MET A 144 -1.35 -0.18 7.50
C MET A 144 0.14 -0.31 7.82
N PHE A 145 0.95 0.29 6.97
CA PHE A 145 2.35 0.56 7.25
C PHE A 145 2.49 1.96 7.85
N ASP A 146 2.94 2.03 9.09
CA ASP A 146 3.26 3.31 9.74
C ASP A 146 4.72 3.66 9.46
N ASN A 147 4.95 4.68 8.64
CA ASN A 147 6.30 5.17 8.38
C ASN A 147 6.92 5.83 9.62
N HIS A 148 6.10 6.20 10.58
CA HIS A 148 6.48 6.84 11.83
C HIS A 148 7.46 7.98 11.61
N TYR A 149 7.07 8.88 10.70
CA TYR A 149 7.92 9.97 10.24
C TYR A 149 7.13 11.27 10.12
N VAL A 150 7.66 12.35 10.65
CA VAL A 150 7.09 13.68 10.48
C VAL A 150 8.10 14.61 9.82
N LYS A 151 7.70 15.20 8.70
CA LYS A 151 8.52 16.23 8.04
C LYS A 151 8.65 17.45 8.94
N VAL A 152 9.87 17.95 9.15
CA VAL A 152 10.19 19.11 10.00
C VAL A 152 9.33 20.36 9.69
N ARG A 153 8.76 20.45 8.50
CA ARG A 153 7.90 21.58 8.10
C ARG A 153 6.46 21.50 8.63
N LYS A 154 6.08 20.40 9.28
CA LYS A 154 4.75 20.20 9.86
C LYS A 154 4.78 20.47 11.36
N SER A 155 4.96 21.73 11.75
CA SER A 155 5.08 22.16 13.15
C SER A 155 3.88 21.73 14.01
N ASP A 156 2.70 21.62 13.41
CA ASP A 156 1.46 21.28 14.12
C ASP A 156 1.43 19.82 14.56
N VAL A 157 2.06 18.94 13.77
CA VAL A 157 2.14 17.49 14.04
C VAL A 157 3.36 17.16 14.89
N LEU A 158 4.48 17.87 14.70
CA LEU A 158 5.73 17.64 15.44
C LEU A 158 5.57 17.67 16.96
N LYS A 159 4.63 18.48 17.47
CA LYS A 159 4.37 18.57 18.92
C LYS A 159 3.72 17.31 19.51
N TYR A 160 3.19 16.41 18.65
CA TYR A 160 2.54 15.16 19.05
C TYR A 160 3.38 13.93 18.77
N PHE A 161 4.40 14.10 17.92
CA PHE A 161 5.29 13.02 17.51
C PHE A 161 6.30 12.70 18.60
N ASP A 162 6.48 11.42 18.92
CA ASP A 162 7.38 10.94 19.98
C ASP A 162 8.87 11.00 19.62
N GLY A 163 9.20 11.09 18.33
CA GLY A 163 10.56 11.19 17.82
C GLY A 163 11.26 9.85 17.61
N GLU A 164 10.55 8.74 17.74
CA GLU A 164 11.12 7.42 17.48
C GLU A 164 11.48 7.24 16.01
N LYS A 165 12.50 6.45 15.75
CA LYS A 165 13.02 6.13 14.42
C LYS A 165 12.84 4.64 14.13
N GLU A 166 11.62 4.22 14.18
CA GLU A 166 11.15 2.89 13.79
C GLU A 166 9.93 3.05 12.88
N SER A 167 9.64 2.05 12.09
CA SER A 167 8.39 1.93 11.36
C SER A 167 7.66 0.70 11.84
N TYR A 168 6.34 0.68 11.67
CA TYR A 168 5.53 -0.41 12.22
C TYR A 168 4.56 -0.97 11.20
N LEU A 169 4.34 -2.29 11.30
CA LEU A 169 3.14 -2.91 10.74
C LEU A 169 2.08 -2.81 11.82
N LEU A 170 1.00 -2.11 11.52
CA LEU A 170 -0.10 -1.90 12.46
C LEU A 170 -1.37 -2.59 11.96
N VAL A 171 -2.09 -3.22 12.87
CA VAL A 171 -3.46 -3.68 12.64
C VAL A 171 -4.32 -3.17 13.78
N TYR A 172 -5.42 -2.57 13.42
CA TYR A 172 -6.41 -2.02 14.34
C TYR A 172 -7.75 -2.71 14.15
N ALA A 173 -8.44 -2.99 15.25
CA ALA A 173 -9.84 -3.38 15.26
C ALA A 173 -10.69 -2.14 15.56
N VAL A 174 -11.61 -1.82 14.65
CA VAL A 174 -12.48 -0.62 14.73
C VAL A 174 -13.91 -1.05 15.00
N ASN A 175 -14.47 -0.64 16.12
CA ASN A 175 -15.90 -0.73 16.37
C ASN A 175 -16.60 0.52 15.81
N GLU A 176 -17.25 0.36 14.67
CA GLU A 176 -17.87 1.47 13.94
C GLU A 176 -19.10 2.03 14.67
N ALA A 177 -19.82 1.19 15.42
CA ALA A 177 -21.02 1.60 16.18
C ALA A 177 -20.67 2.44 17.41
N GLU A 178 -19.65 2.01 18.16
CA GLU A 178 -19.19 2.68 19.37
C GLU A 178 -18.18 3.81 19.09
N LYS A 179 -17.68 3.90 17.87
CA LYS A 179 -16.62 4.83 17.47
C LYS A 179 -15.33 4.65 18.26
N THR A 180 -14.99 3.41 18.57
CA THR A 180 -13.75 3.07 19.27
C THR A 180 -12.79 2.31 18.37
N VAL A 181 -11.52 2.28 18.75
CA VAL A 181 -10.47 1.57 18.03
C VAL A 181 -9.48 0.97 19.02
N LYS A 182 -9.13 -0.28 18.78
CA LYS A 182 -8.13 -1.02 19.55
C LYS A 182 -6.97 -1.40 18.65
N GLN A 183 -5.76 -1.23 19.11
CA GLN A 183 -4.59 -1.76 18.42
C GLN A 183 -4.43 -3.24 18.74
N ILE A 184 -4.53 -4.11 17.74
CA ILE A 184 -4.42 -5.57 17.92
C ILE A 184 -3.07 -6.12 17.47
N LYS A 185 -2.33 -5.38 16.63
CA LYS A 185 -0.98 -5.76 16.22
C LYS A 185 -0.09 -4.53 16.05
N LYS A 186 1.18 -4.66 16.53
CA LYS A 186 2.24 -3.69 16.30
C LYS A 186 3.58 -4.42 16.16
N ILE A 187 4.06 -4.57 14.94
CA ILE A 187 5.34 -5.25 14.67
C ILE A 187 6.35 -4.20 14.22
N PRO A 188 7.45 -3.99 14.96
CA PRO A 188 8.48 -3.03 14.59
C PRO A 188 9.28 -3.52 13.37
N THR A 189 9.63 -2.58 12.52
CA THR A 189 10.51 -2.79 11.37
C THR A 189 11.59 -1.73 11.31
N VAL A 190 12.52 -1.87 10.37
CA VAL A 190 13.51 -0.82 10.12
C VAL A 190 12.83 0.46 9.66
N TRP A 191 13.33 1.59 10.11
CA TRP A 191 12.75 2.89 9.78
C TRP A 191 12.76 3.19 8.28
N SER A 192 11.57 3.33 7.72
CA SER A 192 11.30 3.66 6.32
C SER A 192 10.45 4.91 6.23
N THR A 193 11.06 6.02 5.89
CA THR A 193 10.46 7.37 6.06
C THR A 193 9.37 7.73 5.09
N ILE A 194 9.27 7.04 3.96
CA ILE A 194 8.26 7.26 2.90
C ILE A 194 7.99 5.94 2.18
N THR A 195 6.91 5.89 1.40
CA THR A 195 6.53 4.69 0.63
C THR A 195 6.22 3.51 1.55
N SER A 196 6.45 2.28 1.10
CA SER A 196 6.27 1.08 1.94
C SER A 196 4.86 0.49 1.89
N SER A 197 4.73 -0.73 2.37
CA SER A 197 3.43 -1.41 2.47
C SER A 197 3.42 -2.45 3.58
N ALA A 198 2.23 -2.70 4.13
CA ALA A 198 1.92 -3.81 5.01
C ALA A 198 0.82 -4.64 4.35
N ILE A 199 1.01 -5.95 4.23
CA ILE A 199 0.05 -6.85 3.61
C ILE A 199 -0.08 -8.10 4.48
N TYR A 200 -1.31 -8.47 4.80
CA TYR A 200 -1.63 -9.73 5.45
C TYR A 200 -2.09 -10.75 4.41
N ASP A 201 -1.54 -11.95 4.45
CA ASP A 201 -1.98 -13.09 3.65
C ASP A 201 -2.72 -14.10 4.55
N ALA A 202 -4.02 -14.24 4.31
CA ALA A 202 -4.87 -15.13 5.10
C ALA A 202 -4.57 -16.61 4.87
N ASP A 203 -4.06 -16.99 3.70
CA ASP A 203 -3.77 -18.39 3.39
C ASP A 203 -2.55 -18.91 4.18
N SER A 204 -1.56 -18.08 4.40
CA SER A 204 -0.36 -18.42 5.17
C SER A 204 -0.43 -18.00 6.63
N ASN A 205 -1.34 -17.12 6.99
CA ASN A 205 -1.37 -16.40 8.28
C ASN A 205 -0.08 -15.59 8.52
N HIS A 206 0.44 -14.98 7.46
CA HIS A 206 1.64 -14.15 7.55
C HIS A 206 1.34 -12.68 7.30
N ILE A 207 2.14 -11.82 7.88
CA ILE A 207 2.12 -10.39 7.58
C ILE A 207 3.46 -9.96 6.98
N PHE A 208 3.38 -9.27 5.85
CA PHE A 208 4.54 -8.79 5.10
C PHE A 208 4.74 -7.30 5.36
N GLY A 209 5.94 -6.94 5.77
CA GLY A 209 6.38 -5.57 5.91
C GLY A 209 7.39 -5.20 4.83
N MET A 210 7.06 -4.23 4.01
CA MET A 210 7.86 -3.84 2.86
C MET A 210 8.34 -2.40 3.02
N CYS A 211 9.53 -2.26 3.60
CA CYS A 211 10.17 -0.98 3.91
C CYS A 211 10.89 -0.44 2.67
N GLY A 212 10.21 0.40 1.90
CA GLY A 212 10.67 0.82 0.58
C GLY A 212 11.77 1.87 0.58
N HIS A 213 11.92 2.63 1.66
CA HIS A 213 12.85 3.76 1.74
C HIS A 213 13.69 3.73 3.01
N VAL A 214 14.65 2.84 3.03
CA VAL A 214 15.58 2.67 4.15
C VAL A 214 16.96 3.23 3.79
N LYS A 215 17.61 3.85 4.75
CA LYS A 215 19.02 4.24 4.68
C LYS A 215 19.82 3.37 5.61
N ASP A 216 20.91 2.78 5.10
CA ASP A 216 21.85 2.06 5.95
C ASP A 216 22.81 3.02 6.69
N SER A 217 23.69 2.47 7.50
CA SER A 217 24.66 3.25 8.29
C SER A 217 25.62 4.08 7.44
N GLU A 218 25.73 3.80 6.13
CA GLU A 218 26.53 4.54 5.18
C GLU A 218 25.68 5.49 4.31
N ASP A 219 24.44 5.78 4.72
CA ASP A 219 23.45 6.59 3.99
C ASP A 219 23.11 6.05 2.58
N LYS A 220 23.36 4.75 2.35
CA LYS A 220 23.03 4.11 1.08
C LYS A 220 21.57 3.68 1.07
N ARG A 221 20.96 3.80 -0.10
CA ARG A 221 19.56 3.43 -0.34
C ARG A 221 19.35 1.92 -0.24
N ARG A 222 18.30 1.52 0.48
CA ARG A 222 17.89 0.14 0.68
C ARG A 222 16.37 0.02 0.62
N GLY A 223 15.91 -1.09 0.09
CA GLY A 223 14.59 -1.63 0.37
C GLY A 223 14.73 -2.89 1.20
N MET A 224 13.88 -3.07 2.20
CA MET A 224 13.85 -4.24 3.08
C MET A 224 12.46 -4.84 3.04
N THR A 225 12.38 -6.15 2.94
CA THR A 225 11.12 -6.88 3.04
C THR A 225 11.23 -7.90 4.17
N TYR A 226 10.19 -7.97 4.96
CA TYR A 226 10.04 -8.87 6.09
C TYR A 226 8.78 -9.70 5.91
N GLU A 227 8.84 -10.96 6.32
CA GLU A 227 7.72 -11.87 6.44
C GLU A 227 7.68 -12.38 7.88
N PHE A 228 6.58 -12.11 8.56
CA PHE A 228 6.36 -12.54 9.94
C PHE A 228 5.16 -13.49 10.00
N ASP A 229 5.24 -14.50 10.87
CA ASP A 229 4.06 -15.21 11.34
C ASP A 229 3.19 -14.22 12.13
N TYR A 230 1.90 -14.15 11.78
CA TYR A 230 1.02 -13.14 12.37
C TYR A 230 0.77 -13.37 13.86
N ASP A 231 0.59 -14.63 14.30
CA ASP A 231 0.26 -14.94 15.68
C ASP A 231 1.45 -14.79 16.61
N THR A 232 2.60 -15.33 16.21
CA THR A 232 3.81 -15.40 17.04
C THR A 232 4.74 -14.21 16.89
N GLU A 233 4.57 -13.42 15.81
CA GLU A 233 5.46 -12.33 15.39
C GLU A 233 6.90 -12.80 15.08
N GLU A 234 7.07 -14.11 14.88
CA GLU A 234 8.37 -14.67 14.51
C GLU A 234 8.75 -14.25 13.10
N LEU A 235 9.96 -13.78 12.91
CA LEU A 235 10.51 -13.45 11.60
C LEU A 235 10.80 -14.74 10.83
N ILE A 236 10.03 -14.97 9.77
CA ILE A 236 10.15 -16.15 8.90
C ILE A 236 11.18 -15.91 7.82
N ASN A 237 11.11 -14.74 7.17
CA ASN A 237 11.97 -14.42 6.04
C ASN A 237 12.29 -12.92 5.98
N GLN A 238 13.47 -12.61 5.43
CA GLN A 238 13.91 -11.23 5.23
C GLN A 238 14.81 -11.16 4.01
N PHE A 239 14.60 -10.14 3.19
CA PHE A 239 15.54 -9.83 2.11
C PHE A 239 15.70 -8.33 1.92
N SER A 240 16.79 -7.94 1.26
CA SER A 240 17.06 -6.55 0.96
C SER A 240 17.49 -6.34 -0.49
N ILE A 241 17.14 -5.20 -1.05
CA ILE A 241 17.63 -4.74 -2.35
C ILE A 241 18.44 -3.45 -2.20
N LYS A 242 19.41 -3.25 -3.10
CA LYS A 242 20.27 -2.04 -3.08
C LYS A 242 19.62 -0.89 -3.84
N SER A 243 18.37 -0.61 -3.54
CA SER A 243 17.60 0.47 -4.15
C SER A 243 16.40 0.79 -3.28
N TYR A 244 15.80 1.96 -3.48
CA TYR A 244 14.45 2.22 -2.99
C TYR A 244 13.42 1.55 -3.89
N TYR A 245 12.26 1.22 -3.33
CA TYR A 245 11.06 0.85 -4.08
C TYR A 245 9.83 1.55 -3.48
N TYR A 246 8.81 1.70 -4.26
CA TYR A 246 7.59 2.36 -3.78
C TYR A 246 6.76 1.42 -2.91
N ARG A 247 6.44 0.26 -3.47
CA ARG A 247 5.61 -0.79 -2.86
C ARG A 247 6.05 -2.14 -3.42
N ALA A 248 5.83 -3.20 -2.69
CA ALA A 248 5.91 -4.57 -3.19
C ALA A 248 4.60 -5.28 -2.87
N SER A 249 4.30 -6.31 -3.60
CA SER A 249 3.15 -7.18 -3.38
C SER A 249 3.56 -8.63 -3.60
N GLU A 250 2.92 -9.53 -2.88
CA GLU A 250 3.02 -10.95 -3.16
C GLU A 250 2.26 -11.29 -4.44
N MET A 251 2.82 -12.18 -5.23
CA MET A 251 2.17 -12.73 -6.39
C MET A 251 2.22 -14.26 -6.30
N LYS A 252 1.05 -14.88 -6.26
CA LYS A 252 0.92 -16.34 -6.37
C LYS A 252 0.93 -16.73 -7.84
N ILE A 253 1.92 -17.50 -8.25
CA ILE A 253 2.05 -17.96 -9.64
C ILE A 253 1.77 -19.46 -9.67
N ASP A 254 0.73 -19.86 -10.41
CA ASP A 254 0.56 -21.28 -10.76
C ASP A 254 1.56 -21.62 -11.88
N TRP A 255 2.57 -22.36 -11.49
CA TRP A 255 3.62 -22.81 -12.43
C TRP A 255 3.08 -23.75 -13.51
N ASN A 256 1.98 -24.47 -13.26
CA ASN A 256 1.38 -25.32 -14.27
C ASN A 256 0.72 -24.49 -15.36
N ASP A 257 0.01 -23.42 -14.97
CA ASP A 257 -0.60 -22.49 -15.92
C ASP A 257 0.47 -21.71 -16.69
N LEU A 258 1.52 -21.28 -16.02
CA LEU A 258 2.64 -20.62 -16.66
C LEU A 258 3.37 -21.56 -17.63
N ALA A 259 3.64 -22.82 -17.23
CA ALA A 259 4.27 -23.82 -18.08
C ALA A 259 3.40 -24.19 -19.31
N ALA A 260 2.06 -24.20 -19.16
CA ALA A 260 1.14 -24.43 -20.26
C ALA A 260 1.12 -23.27 -21.27
N ALA A 261 1.38 -22.04 -20.82
CA ALA A 261 1.46 -20.85 -21.67
C ALA A 261 2.82 -20.69 -22.36
N MET A 262 3.84 -21.51 -22.00
CA MET A 262 5.20 -21.44 -22.53
C MET A 262 5.48 -22.62 -23.46
N GLU A 263 6.14 -22.35 -24.59
CA GLU A 263 6.65 -23.39 -25.48
C GLU A 263 7.93 -24.00 -24.90
N ILE A 264 7.93 -25.31 -24.62
CA ILE A 264 9.11 -26.04 -24.14
C ILE A 264 9.79 -26.68 -25.34
N LYS A 265 11.04 -26.28 -25.62
CA LYS A 265 11.90 -26.85 -26.69
C LYS A 265 13.24 -27.20 -26.13
N ASP A 266 13.67 -28.43 -26.36
CA ASP A 266 15.05 -28.93 -26.13
C ASP A 266 15.60 -28.55 -24.73
N ASN A 267 14.82 -28.81 -23.66
CA ASN A 267 15.13 -28.46 -22.26
C ASN A 267 15.14 -26.94 -21.94
N TYR A 268 14.71 -26.13 -22.89
CA TYR A 268 14.54 -24.69 -22.67
C TYR A 268 13.06 -24.33 -22.66
N ILE A 269 12.67 -23.48 -21.75
CA ILE A 269 11.36 -22.84 -21.77
C ILE A 269 11.50 -21.57 -22.60
N MET A 270 10.84 -21.54 -23.76
CA MET A 270 10.83 -20.39 -24.64
C MET A 270 9.45 -19.74 -24.58
N GLY A 271 9.37 -18.51 -24.10
CA GLY A 271 8.13 -17.73 -24.09
C GLY A 271 8.42 -16.25 -24.11
N GLU A 272 7.48 -15.48 -24.59
CA GLU A 272 7.49 -14.04 -24.39
C GLU A 272 6.93 -13.74 -22.99
N LEU A 273 7.77 -13.92 -21.97
CA LEU A 273 7.44 -13.56 -20.58
C LEU A 273 7.22 -12.06 -20.39
N TYR A 274 7.48 -11.29 -21.42
CA TYR A 274 7.44 -9.85 -21.35
C TYR A 274 7.05 -9.22 -22.67
N GLN A 275 5.94 -8.51 -22.70
CA GLN A 275 5.64 -7.60 -23.78
C GLN A 275 6.26 -6.23 -23.46
N PRO A 276 7.05 -5.65 -24.37
CA PRO A 276 7.63 -4.34 -24.11
C PRO A 276 6.51 -3.30 -24.01
N VAL A 277 6.36 -2.70 -22.84
CA VAL A 277 5.62 -1.46 -22.73
C VAL A 277 6.38 -0.44 -23.57
N LYS A 278 5.72 0.20 -24.52
CA LYS A 278 6.30 1.31 -25.28
C LYS A 278 6.56 2.47 -24.32
N ALA A 279 7.68 2.43 -23.61
CA ALA A 279 8.21 3.60 -22.96
C ALA A 279 8.80 4.52 -24.03
N THR A 280 8.55 5.81 -23.93
CA THR A 280 9.03 6.83 -24.90
C THR A 280 10.55 7.01 -24.90
N TRP A 281 11.29 6.36 -24.02
CA TRP A 281 12.73 6.53 -23.86
C TRP A 281 13.43 5.20 -23.54
N PHE A 282 14.21 4.69 -24.48
CA PHE A 282 15.18 3.62 -24.38
C PHE A 282 14.72 2.35 -23.64
N PHE A 283 14.03 1.52 -24.37
CA PHE A 283 13.78 0.17 -23.94
C PHE A 283 14.81 -0.78 -24.57
N TRP A 284 15.50 -1.54 -23.74
CA TRP A 284 16.39 -2.58 -24.18
C TRP A 284 16.00 -3.92 -23.58
N GLN A 285 15.55 -4.83 -24.41
CA GLN A 285 15.17 -6.18 -23.97
C GLN A 285 16.10 -7.19 -24.65
N LYS A 286 16.78 -8.00 -23.85
CA LYS A 286 17.25 -9.31 -24.30
C LYS A 286 16.18 -10.34 -24.02
N LYS A 287 16.02 -11.34 -24.90
CA LYS A 287 15.20 -12.51 -24.59
C LYS A 287 15.73 -13.13 -23.30
N PRO A 288 14.84 -13.52 -22.36
CA PRO A 288 15.27 -14.21 -21.18
C PRO A 288 15.97 -15.52 -21.57
N GLU A 289 17.11 -15.77 -20.97
CA GLU A 289 17.82 -17.02 -21.10
C GLU A 289 17.35 -17.94 -19.96
N GLN A 290 16.85 -19.11 -20.33
CA GLN A 290 16.26 -20.06 -19.38
C GLN A 290 17.06 -21.35 -19.48
N VAL A 291 17.48 -21.84 -18.33
CA VAL A 291 18.19 -23.12 -18.23
C VAL A 291 17.45 -24.00 -17.22
N LEU A 292 17.09 -25.19 -17.65
CA LEU A 292 16.50 -26.21 -16.82
C LEU A 292 17.60 -27.20 -16.46
N GLU A 293 18.12 -27.14 -15.24
CA GLU A 293 19.04 -28.12 -14.70
C GLU A 293 18.41 -28.80 -13.48
N ASP A 294 18.34 -30.15 -13.52
CA ASP A 294 17.88 -31.01 -12.43
C ASP A 294 16.52 -30.64 -11.80
N GLY A 295 15.60 -30.12 -12.63
CA GLY A 295 14.26 -29.72 -12.19
C GLY A 295 14.19 -28.37 -11.51
N GLU A 296 15.23 -27.57 -11.54
CA GLU A 296 15.23 -26.15 -11.21
C GLU A 296 15.17 -25.30 -12.48
N ILE A 297 14.26 -24.33 -12.50
CA ILE A 297 14.17 -23.34 -13.56
C ILE A 297 14.91 -22.08 -13.09
N THR A 298 16.04 -21.78 -13.73
CA THR A 298 16.73 -20.52 -13.51
C THR A 298 16.37 -19.56 -14.64
N LEU A 299 15.69 -18.48 -14.30
CA LEU A 299 15.35 -17.40 -15.23
C LEU A 299 16.39 -16.29 -15.12
N HIS A 300 17.18 -16.09 -16.19
CA HIS A 300 18.03 -14.93 -16.28
C HIS A 300 17.29 -13.82 -17.04
N LEU A 301 16.74 -12.86 -16.30
CA LEU A 301 16.12 -11.69 -16.86
C LEU A 301 17.16 -10.57 -16.95
N THR A 302 17.51 -10.16 -18.16
CA THR A 302 18.35 -8.99 -18.37
C THR A 302 17.53 -7.91 -19.06
N GLY A 303 17.29 -6.83 -18.38
CA GLY A 303 16.61 -5.66 -18.93
C GLY A 303 16.74 -4.47 -18.00
N GLN A 304 16.62 -3.31 -18.55
CA GLN A 304 16.55 -2.07 -17.81
C GLN A 304 15.28 -1.35 -18.24
N VAL A 305 14.35 -1.15 -17.29
CA VAL A 305 13.16 -0.33 -17.53
C VAL A 305 13.46 1.06 -17.00
N LEU A 306 13.58 2.01 -17.90
CA LEU A 306 13.67 3.42 -17.54
C LEU A 306 12.25 4.00 -17.56
N TYR A 307 11.77 4.46 -16.42
CA TYR A 307 10.53 5.15 -16.31
C TYR A 307 10.76 6.65 -16.49
N ALA A 308 10.22 7.21 -17.56
CA ALA A 308 10.25 8.65 -17.79
C ALA A 308 9.02 9.27 -17.10
N GLY A 309 9.12 9.51 -15.81
CA GLY A 309 8.15 10.22 -15.00
C GLY A 309 8.87 11.12 -14.02
N ALA A 310 8.15 11.92 -13.25
CA ALA A 310 8.71 12.84 -12.27
C ALA A 310 9.54 12.18 -11.16
N TYR A 311 9.59 10.85 -11.15
CA TYR A 311 10.37 10.02 -10.23
C TYR A 311 11.05 8.91 -11.02
N ASP A 312 12.37 8.76 -10.82
CA ASP A 312 13.15 7.65 -11.35
C ASP A 312 12.77 6.35 -10.61
N HIS A 313 11.74 5.66 -11.06
CA HIS A 313 11.40 4.35 -10.57
C HIS A 313 12.04 3.30 -11.48
N GLN A 314 12.93 2.51 -10.92
CA GLN A 314 13.48 1.32 -11.56
C GLN A 314 12.74 0.10 -11.00
N ILE A 315 12.07 -0.65 -11.86
CA ILE A 315 11.69 -2.03 -11.54
C ILE A 315 12.95 -2.85 -11.76
N SER A 316 13.63 -3.18 -10.68
CA SER A 316 14.95 -3.80 -10.78
C SER A 316 14.92 -5.31 -10.67
N GLN A 317 13.81 -5.92 -10.21
CA GLN A 317 13.78 -7.37 -10.01
C GLN A 317 12.37 -7.93 -9.90
N ILE A 318 12.12 -9.05 -10.56
CA ILE A 318 11.00 -9.96 -10.31
C ILE A 318 11.59 -11.21 -9.67
N ILE A 319 11.17 -11.56 -8.46
CA ILE A 319 11.61 -12.76 -7.75
C ILE A 319 10.49 -13.78 -7.81
N PHE A 320 10.79 -14.95 -8.37
CA PHE A 320 9.87 -16.06 -8.41
C PHE A 320 10.24 -17.06 -7.30
N HIS A 321 9.31 -17.36 -6.42
CA HIS A 321 9.45 -18.43 -5.45
C HIS A 321 8.62 -19.63 -5.89
N GLY A 322 9.28 -20.74 -6.18
CA GLY A 322 8.61 -22.00 -6.52
C GLY A 322 8.90 -23.08 -5.49
N LYS A 323 7.89 -23.84 -5.06
CA LYS A 323 8.07 -25.10 -4.33
C LYS A 323 8.10 -26.26 -5.32
N LYS A 324 9.13 -27.11 -5.22
CA LYS A 324 9.18 -28.37 -5.95
C LYS A 324 8.13 -29.30 -5.36
N ASN A 325 7.10 -29.63 -6.12
CA ASN A 325 6.24 -30.74 -5.79
C ASN A 325 6.96 -32.02 -6.23
N THR A 326 7.37 -32.83 -5.27
CA THR A 326 7.88 -34.18 -5.49
C THR A 326 6.74 -35.16 -5.67
#